data_7a124bc9c116573b2e8e90533d80cb51
#
_entry.id   7a124bc9c116573b2e8e90533d80cb51
#
_cell.length_a   1.000
_cell.length_b   1.000
_cell.length_c   1.000
_cell.angle_alpha   90.00
_cell.angle_beta   90.00
_cell.angle_gamma   90.00
#
_symmetry.space_group_name_H-M   'P 1'
#
loop_
_entity.id
_entity.type
_entity.pdbx_description
1 polymer ?
#
loop_
_entity_poly.entity_id
_entity_poly.type
_entity_poly.pdbx_seq_one_letter_code
_entity_poly.pdbx_strand_id
1 'polypeptide(L)'
;MGKVKVAIIGVGNCASSFVQGLHYYRNAKESDRVPGLMHVNLGGYHVRDVEIVAAIDIDRNKVGKDVAEAIVTWPNNTLVFAKVPKTGVVVQRGMTHDGLGKYLSKIIHKAPGSTVDIVKLLKETGTDVVVNYLPVGSEEATKWYVEQVLEAGCAFVNCIPVFIAREKYWQQRFEKRGLPVIGDDIKSQVGATITHRVLASLFVDRGVRIDRTYQLNFGGNTDFLNMLERERLESKKISKTGAVTSIIPYPLAEEDVHVGPSDYVPWLKDRKWCHIRMEGTTFGDVPLNLEMKLEVWDSPNSAGVVIDAVRCAKLGLDRGLKGALVAPSAYFKKSPPVQHPDDVAREMTEEFIRTYGHGRIARKLAERGVPARTAAPGDGPPAAADRRARAKAMRAAGRGRAARAGAARR
;
A
#
# COMPACT_ATOMS: atom_id res chain seq x y z
N MET A 1 -4.53 -13.72 25.38
CA MET A 1 -4.77 -14.03 23.95
C MET A 1 -3.58 -14.78 23.39
N GLY A 2 -3.75 -15.48 22.24
CA GLY A 2 -2.66 -16.19 21.58
C GLY A 2 -1.70 -15.25 20.82
N LYS A 3 -0.83 -15.83 20.03
CA LYS A 3 0.08 -15.11 19.12
C LYS A 3 -0.61 -14.73 17.82
N VAL A 4 -0.06 -13.74 17.12
CA VAL A 4 -0.40 -13.39 15.75
C VAL A 4 0.71 -13.89 14.85
N LYS A 5 0.49 -15.01 14.19
CA LYS A 5 1.48 -15.67 13.33
C LYS A 5 1.42 -15.07 11.94
N VAL A 6 2.55 -14.49 11.50
CA VAL A 6 2.64 -13.71 10.26
C VAL A 6 3.60 -14.35 9.27
N ALA A 7 3.14 -14.50 8.02
CA ALA A 7 4.00 -14.75 6.88
C ALA A 7 4.24 -13.47 6.09
N ILE A 8 5.47 -13.28 5.60
CA ILE A 8 5.87 -12.12 4.79
C ILE A 8 6.17 -12.57 3.36
N ILE A 9 5.57 -11.91 2.37
CA ILE A 9 5.91 -12.06 0.96
C ILE A 9 6.68 -10.81 0.51
N GLY A 10 7.96 -10.97 0.18
CA GLY A 10 8.89 -9.89 -0.13
C GLY A 10 9.66 -9.40 1.10
N VAL A 11 10.94 -9.81 1.21
CA VAL A 11 11.83 -9.47 2.34
C VAL A 11 12.69 -8.24 1.99
N GLY A 12 12.01 -7.13 1.63
CA GLY A 12 12.63 -5.85 1.29
C GLY A 12 12.79 -4.90 2.49
N ASN A 13 12.98 -3.60 2.21
CA ASN A 13 13.13 -2.56 3.23
C ASN A 13 11.92 -2.47 4.18
N CYS A 14 10.70 -2.58 3.66
CA CYS A 14 9.48 -2.54 4.49
C CYS A 14 9.43 -3.73 5.46
N ALA A 15 9.76 -4.94 4.99
CA ALA A 15 9.87 -6.13 5.83
C ALA A 15 10.97 -5.96 6.88
N SER A 16 12.12 -5.36 6.50
CA SER A 16 13.20 -5.05 7.43
C SER A 16 12.72 -4.17 8.58
N SER A 17 12.09 -3.05 8.28
CA SER A 17 11.59 -2.13 9.30
C SER A 17 10.47 -2.74 10.15
N PHE A 18 9.61 -3.57 9.55
CA PHE A 18 8.56 -4.29 10.26
C PHE A 18 9.14 -5.28 11.29
N VAL A 19 10.07 -6.14 10.89
CA VAL A 19 10.70 -7.13 11.79
C VAL A 19 11.52 -6.44 12.87
N GLN A 20 12.29 -5.40 12.52
CA GLN A 20 13.02 -4.58 13.49
C GLN A 20 12.08 -3.93 14.51
N GLY A 21 10.94 -3.39 14.05
CA GLY A 21 9.93 -2.74 14.91
C GLY A 21 9.32 -3.71 15.92
N LEU A 22 8.98 -4.93 15.50
CA LEU A 22 8.50 -5.98 16.40
C LEU A 22 9.50 -6.30 17.49
N HIS A 23 10.79 -6.39 17.13
CA HIS A 23 11.85 -6.66 18.12
C HIS A 23 12.10 -5.45 19.03
N TYR A 24 12.17 -4.25 18.48
CA TYR A 24 12.48 -3.02 19.21
C TYR A 24 11.44 -2.70 20.28
N TYR A 25 10.17 -2.84 19.95
CA TYR A 25 9.05 -2.52 20.84
C TYR A 25 8.49 -3.70 21.63
N ARG A 26 9.13 -4.87 21.59
CA ARG A 26 8.65 -6.08 22.29
C ARG A 26 8.42 -5.93 23.78
N ASN A 27 9.17 -5.03 24.43
CA ASN A 27 9.10 -4.78 25.87
C ASN A 27 8.40 -3.46 26.21
N ALA A 28 7.76 -2.79 25.25
CA ALA A 28 7.00 -1.59 25.51
C ALA A 28 5.88 -1.89 26.53
N LYS A 29 5.61 -0.97 27.45
CA LYS A 29 4.50 -1.09 28.40
C LYS A 29 3.22 -0.64 27.73
N GLU A 30 2.07 -1.17 28.15
CA GLU A 30 0.76 -0.76 27.61
C GLU A 30 0.47 0.73 27.84
N SER A 31 1.07 1.32 28.87
CA SER A 31 0.99 2.75 29.18
C SER A 31 1.89 3.62 28.29
N ASP A 32 2.83 3.03 27.55
CA ASP A 32 3.75 3.79 26.72
C ASP A 32 3.05 4.29 25.45
N ARG A 33 3.38 5.53 25.08
CA ARG A 33 3.00 6.07 23.78
C ARG A 33 4.13 5.80 22.79
N VAL A 34 3.99 4.71 22.03
CA VAL A 34 4.96 4.35 20.99
C VAL A 34 4.64 5.11 19.71
N PRO A 35 5.58 5.95 19.19
CA PRO A 35 5.39 6.61 17.91
C PRO A 35 5.13 5.58 16.81
N GLY A 36 4.06 5.79 16.04
CA GLY A 36 3.72 4.93 14.90
C GLY A 36 2.79 3.78 15.17
N LEU A 37 2.44 3.53 16.41
CA LEU A 37 1.41 2.58 16.78
C LEU A 37 0.15 3.32 17.28
N MET A 38 -1.02 2.79 16.95
CA MET A 38 -2.27 3.25 17.59
C MET A 38 -2.24 2.89 19.09
N HIS A 39 -1.90 1.64 19.39
CA HIS A 39 -1.79 1.10 20.75
C HIS A 39 -0.65 0.09 20.85
N VAL A 40 0.03 0.04 22.00
CA VAL A 40 1.00 -1.02 22.32
C VAL A 40 0.27 -2.36 22.43
N ASN A 41 -0.88 -2.37 23.12
CA ASN A 41 -1.82 -3.48 23.15
C ASN A 41 -3.08 -3.09 22.35
N LEU A 42 -3.27 -3.69 21.19
CA LEU A 42 -4.36 -3.42 20.29
C LEU A 42 -5.39 -4.55 20.36
N GLY A 43 -6.53 -4.29 21.01
CA GLY A 43 -7.62 -5.26 21.14
C GLY A 43 -7.23 -6.56 21.85
N GLY A 44 -6.23 -6.52 22.72
CA GLY A 44 -5.67 -7.67 23.45
C GLY A 44 -4.42 -8.28 22.81
N TYR A 45 -3.98 -7.77 21.66
CA TYR A 45 -2.72 -8.18 21.03
C TYR A 45 -1.63 -7.12 21.24
N HIS A 46 -0.66 -7.44 22.11
CA HIS A 46 0.53 -6.62 22.30
C HIS A 46 1.47 -6.75 21.06
N VAL A 47 2.35 -5.76 20.83
CA VAL A 47 3.36 -5.83 19.74
C VAL A 47 4.18 -7.12 19.80
N ARG A 48 4.59 -7.56 20.99
CA ARG A 48 5.35 -8.82 21.21
C ARG A 48 4.60 -10.10 20.84
N ASP A 49 3.29 -10.01 20.63
CA ASP A 49 2.48 -11.17 20.26
C ASP A 49 2.47 -11.42 18.75
N VAL A 50 3.00 -10.47 17.97
CA VAL A 50 3.20 -10.63 16.53
C VAL A 50 4.51 -11.39 16.28
N GLU A 51 4.41 -12.56 15.65
CA GLU A 51 5.54 -13.45 15.37
C GLU A 51 5.65 -13.74 13.88
N ILE A 52 6.85 -13.59 13.33
CA ILE A 52 7.12 -14.01 11.96
C ILE A 52 7.34 -15.52 11.98
N VAL A 53 6.52 -16.25 11.22
CA VAL A 53 6.58 -17.73 11.14
C VAL A 53 6.96 -18.22 9.76
N ALA A 54 6.84 -17.39 8.73
CA ALA A 54 7.28 -17.69 7.37
C ALA A 54 7.74 -16.43 6.65
N ALA A 55 8.67 -16.55 5.73
CA ALA A 55 9.14 -15.48 4.88
C ALA A 55 9.45 -16.02 3.48
N ILE A 56 9.05 -15.27 2.47
CA ILE A 56 9.15 -15.68 1.06
C ILE A 56 9.80 -14.54 0.29
N ASP A 57 10.82 -14.86 -0.49
CA ASP A 57 11.50 -13.93 -1.39
C ASP A 57 12.00 -14.68 -2.63
N ILE A 58 12.52 -13.96 -3.63
CA ILE A 58 13.09 -14.53 -4.84
C ILE A 58 14.58 -14.27 -4.98
N ASP A 59 15.13 -13.34 -4.19
CA ASP A 59 16.53 -12.93 -4.28
C ASP A 59 17.46 -14.02 -3.75
N ARG A 60 18.40 -14.47 -4.60
CA ARG A 60 19.42 -15.45 -4.25
C ARG A 60 20.27 -15.07 -3.03
N ASN A 61 20.38 -13.77 -2.74
CA ASN A 61 21.13 -13.28 -1.59
C ASN A 61 20.37 -13.42 -0.28
N LYS A 62 19.07 -13.69 -0.32
CA LYS A 62 18.16 -13.77 0.85
C LYS A 62 17.57 -15.17 1.05
N VAL A 63 17.18 -15.83 -0.03
CA VAL A 63 16.64 -17.21 0.05
C VAL A 63 17.66 -18.13 0.70
N GLY A 64 17.20 -18.94 1.67
CA GLY A 64 18.03 -19.84 2.47
C GLY A 64 18.65 -19.19 3.72
N LYS A 65 18.55 -17.87 3.89
CA LYS A 65 19.03 -17.17 5.10
C LYS A 65 17.93 -17.08 6.16
N ASP A 66 18.36 -16.94 7.43
CA ASP A 66 17.44 -16.52 8.49
C ASP A 66 16.90 -15.12 8.21
N VAL A 67 15.65 -14.88 8.57
CA VAL A 67 14.98 -13.58 8.37
C VAL A 67 15.79 -12.44 8.99
N ALA A 68 16.39 -12.64 10.17
CA ALA A 68 17.20 -11.60 10.83
C ALA A 68 18.44 -11.19 10.00
N GLU A 69 18.97 -12.09 9.19
CA GLU A 69 20.07 -11.82 8.26
C GLU A 69 19.54 -11.25 6.94
N ALA A 70 18.47 -11.83 6.41
CA ALA A 70 17.91 -11.44 5.12
C ALA A 70 17.40 -9.99 5.10
N ILE A 71 16.80 -9.51 6.19
CA ILE A 71 16.26 -8.14 6.31
C ILE A 71 17.31 -7.04 6.21
N VAL A 72 18.58 -7.35 6.48
CA VAL A 72 19.71 -6.41 6.37
C VAL A 72 20.63 -6.71 5.19
N THR A 73 20.31 -7.74 4.41
CA THR A 73 21.04 -8.12 3.20
C THR A 73 20.74 -7.15 2.07
N TRP A 74 21.77 -6.71 1.35
CA TRP A 74 21.61 -5.93 0.11
C TRP A 74 20.66 -6.63 -0.88
N PRO A 75 19.77 -5.91 -1.59
CA PRO A 75 19.72 -4.46 -1.80
C PRO A 75 18.94 -3.66 -0.75
N ASN A 76 18.59 -4.27 0.40
CA ASN A 76 17.98 -3.51 1.48
C ASN A 76 18.94 -2.43 1.97
N ASN A 77 18.44 -1.20 2.08
CA ASN A 77 19.22 -0.03 2.43
C ASN A 77 18.51 0.90 3.43
N THR A 78 17.45 0.38 4.08
CA THR A 78 16.75 1.10 5.14
C THR A 78 17.61 1.23 6.42
N LEU A 79 17.17 2.10 7.33
CA LEU A 79 17.83 2.31 8.61
C LEU A 79 17.80 1.02 9.45
N VAL A 80 18.94 0.65 10.00
CA VAL A 80 19.04 -0.42 11.00
C VAL A 80 18.95 0.22 12.39
N PHE A 81 17.75 0.19 12.99
CA PHE A 81 17.48 0.76 14.31
C PHE A 81 17.38 -0.30 15.43
N ALA A 82 17.34 -1.58 15.04
CA ALA A 82 17.37 -2.70 15.97
C ALA A 82 18.19 -3.88 15.42
N LYS A 83 19.03 -4.47 16.26
CA LYS A 83 19.71 -5.73 15.94
C LYS A 83 18.77 -6.89 16.29
N VAL A 84 18.16 -7.49 15.28
CA VAL A 84 17.25 -8.62 15.46
C VAL A 84 18.08 -9.89 15.71
N PRO A 85 17.82 -10.66 16.78
CA PRO A 85 18.47 -11.94 17.00
C PRO A 85 17.97 -12.97 15.96
N LYS A 86 18.71 -14.07 15.81
CA LYS A 86 18.31 -15.17 14.93
C LYS A 86 16.87 -15.61 15.25
N THR A 87 16.02 -15.64 14.21
CA THR A 87 14.59 -15.94 14.35
C THR A 87 14.27 -17.42 14.25
N GLY A 88 15.12 -18.19 13.60
CA GLY A 88 14.85 -19.59 13.21
C GLY A 88 13.97 -19.71 11.96
N VAL A 89 13.51 -18.61 11.41
CA VAL A 89 12.68 -18.59 10.19
C VAL A 89 13.58 -18.39 8.97
N VAL A 90 13.63 -19.39 8.11
CA VAL A 90 14.43 -19.37 6.87
C VAL A 90 13.59 -18.83 5.73
N VAL A 91 14.13 -17.87 4.97
CA VAL A 91 13.48 -17.31 3.79
C VAL A 91 13.35 -18.36 2.70
N GLN A 92 12.14 -18.63 2.29
CA GLN A 92 11.77 -19.61 1.25
C GLN A 92 11.73 -18.95 -0.13
N ARG A 93 12.00 -19.75 -1.17
CA ARG A 93 11.94 -19.24 -2.55
C ARG A 93 10.49 -19.12 -3.03
N GLY A 94 10.12 -17.91 -3.44
CA GLY A 94 8.80 -17.59 -3.97
C GLY A 94 8.69 -17.68 -5.49
N MET A 95 7.50 -17.34 -6.00
CA MET A 95 7.17 -17.30 -7.42
C MET A 95 7.38 -15.90 -8.01
N THR A 96 7.68 -15.84 -9.29
CA THR A 96 7.82 -14.61 -10.07
C THR A 96 6.96 -14.69 -11.33
N HIS A 97 5.83 -13.99 -11.39
CA HIS A 97 4.96 -13.98 -12.56
C HIS A 97 5.23 -12.78 -13.48
N ASP A 98 5.31 -11.58 -12.90
CA ASP A 98 5.48 -10.32 -13.65
C ASP A 98 6.95 -10.02 -14.00
N GLY A 99 7.86 -10.87 -13.56
CA GLY A 99 9.29 -10.64 -13.69
C GLY A 99 9.81 -9.49 -12.81
N LEU A 100 11.10 -9.20 -12.93
CA LEU A 100 11.78 -8.15 -12.16
C LEU A 100 11.75 -6.78 -12.86
N GLY A 101 11.35 -6.75 -14.14
CA GLY A 101 11.42 -5.54 -14.94
C GLY A 101 12.84 -5.11 -15.29
N LYS A 102 12.92 -3.99 -16.01
CA LYS A 102 14.14 -3.50 -16.63
C LYS A 102 15.24 -3.10 -15.65
N TYR A 103 14.86 -2.55 -14.51
CA TYR A 103 15.82 -1.98 -13.55
C TYR A 103 16.17 -2.95 -12.43
N LEU A 104 15.19 -3.60 -11.81
CA LEU A 104 15.44 -4.53 -10.71
C LEU A 104 16.20 -5.78 -11.15
N SER A 105 16.02 -6.25 -12.39
CA SER A 105 16.76 -7.39 -12.95
C SER A 105 18.28 -7.19 -12.99
N LYS A 106 18.76 -5.95 -12.93
CA LYS A 106 20.18 -5.61 -12.88
C LYS A 106 20.82 -5.83 -11.52
N ILE A 107 20.04 -5.83 -10.47
CA ILE A 107 20.51 -5.88 -9.07
C ILE A 107 19.96 -7.06 -8.27
N ILE A 108 18.80 -7.60 -8.64
CA ILE A 108 18.18 -8.76 -7.99
C ILE A 108 18.30 -9.97 -8.93
N HIS A 109 18.89 -11.04 -8.43
CA HIS A 109 19.01 -12.30 -9.15
C HIS A 109 18.17 -13.35 -8.48
N LYS A 110 17.37 -14.05 -9.27
CA LYS A 110 16.49 -15.11 -8.76
C LYS A 110 17.30 -16.26 -8.16
N ALA A 111 16.92 -16.71 -6.97
CA ALA A 111 17.46 -17.90 -6.36
C ALA A 111 17.19 -19.14 -7.26
N PRO A 112 18.11 -20.10 -7.35
CA PRO A 112 17.88 -21.36 -8.04
C PRO A 112 16.83 -22.23 -7.32
N GLY A 113 16.36 -23.28 -7.98
CA GLY A 113 15.42 -24.24 -7.43
C GLY A 113 13.96 -23.90 -7.72
N SER A 114 13.05 -24.71 -7.21
CA SER A 114 11.60 -24.59 -7.36
C SER A 114 11.01 -23.61 -6.34
N THR A 115 9.85 -23.05 -6.65
CA THR A 115 9.02 -22.33 -5.69
C THR A 115 8.58 -23.28 -4.58
N VAL A 116 8.62 -22.81 -3.32
CA VAL A 116 8.06 -23.56 -2.20
C VAL A 116 6.55 -23.74 -2.38
N ASP A 117 6.01 -24.85 -1.89
CA ASP A 117 4.56 -24.99 -1.78
C ASP A 117 4.03 -24.02 -0.73
N ILE A 118 3.43 -22.93 -1.22
CA ILE A 118 2.97 -21.81 -0.37
C ILE A 118 1.84 -22.27 0.55
N VAL A 119 0.87 -23.02 0.03
CA VAL A 119 -0.28 -23.48 0.82
C VAL A 119 0.19 -24.39 1.96
N LYS A 120 1.07 -25.33 1.65
CA LYS A 120 1.65 -26.22 2.64
C LYS A 120 2.45 -25.43 3.69
N LEU A 121 3.31 -24.52 3.27
CA LEU A 121 4.11 -23.68 4.16
C LEU A 121 3.24 -22.91 5.15
N LEU A 122 2.20 -22.22 4.65
CA LEU A 122 1.29 -21.41 5.48
C LEU A 122 0.51 -22.27 6.48
N LYS A 123 0.06 -23.47 6.06
CA LYS A 123 -0.65 -24.41 6.95
C LYS A 123 0.27 -24.99 8.01
N GLU A 124 1.47 -25.45 7.66
CA GLU A 124 2.43 -26.07 8.58
C GLU A 124 2.95 -25.08 9.63
N THR A 125 3.13 -23.81 9.26
CA THR A 125 3.53 -22.75 10.19
C THR A 125 2.37 -22.21 11.01
N GLY A 126 1.12 -22.60 10.69
CA GLY A 126 -0.09 -22.11 11.34
C GLY A 126 -0.24 -20.60 11.18
N THR A 127 0.08 -20.08 10.00
CA THR A 127 0.01 -18.65 9.68
C THR A 127 -1.42 -18.11 9.82
N ASP A 128 -1.60 -17.04 10.58
CA ASP A 128 -2.86 -16.30 10.71
C ASP A 128 -3.03 -15.26 9.60
N VAL A 129 -1.96 -14.47 9.37
CA VAL A 129 -2.01 -13.29 8.50
C VAL A 129 -0.82 -13.30 7.54
N VAL A 130 -1.08 -13.07 6.26
CA VAL A 130 -0.04 -12.89 5.25
C VAL A 130 0.08 -11.43 4.87
N VAL A 131 1.30 -10.88 4.94
CA VAL A 131 1.62 -9.50 4.55
C VAL A 131 2.28 -9.50 3.18
N ASN A 132 1.74 -8.74 2.25
CA ASN A 132 2.28 -8.59 0.90
C ASN A 132 3.12 -7.31 0.79
N TYR A 133 4.42 -7.47 0.57
CA TYR A 133 5.42 -6.44 0.32
C TYR A 133 6.11 -6.60 -1.05
N LEU A 134 5.46 -7.24 -2.00
CA LEU A 134 5.98 -7.34 -3.37
C LEU A 134 6.23 -5.95 -3.98
N PRO A 135 7.14 -5.82 -4.93
CA PRO A 135 7.37 -4.55 -5.61
C PRO A 135 6.16 -4.12 -6.46
N VAL A 136 6.06 -2.81 -6.69
CA VAL A 136 5.05 -2.23 -7.60
C VAL A 136 5.13 -2.88 -8.99
N GLY A 137 3.97 -3.15 -9.59
CA GLY A 137 3.86 -3.84 -10.88
C GLY A 137 3.85 -5.38 -10.77
N SER A 138 3.76 -5.93 -9.54
CA SER A 138 3.60 -7.37 -9.30
C SER A 138 2.12 -7.76 -9.31
N GLU A 139 1.40 -7.47 -10.39
CA GLU A 139 -0.05 -7.68 -10.53
C GLU A 139 -0.41 -9.17 -10.49
N GLU A 140 0.19 -9.95 -11.37
CA GLU A 140 -0.13 -11.38 -11.50
C GLU A 140 0.43 -12.19 -10.33
N ALA A 141 1.64 -11.84 -9.86
CA ALA A 141 2.21 -12.47 -8.67
C ALA A 141 1.31 -12.26 -7.44
N THR A 142 0.82 -11.03 -7.22
CA THR A 142 -0.07 -10.75 -6.09
C THR A 142 -1.35 -11.54 -6.16
N LYS A 143 -2.02 -11.58 -7.31
CA LYS A 143 -3.25 -12.35 -7.50
C LYS A 143 -3.01 -13.84 -7.28
N TRP A 144 -1.91 -14.37 -7.80
CA TRP A 144 -1.52 -15.75 -7.57
C TRP A 144 -1.29 -16.07 -6.08
N TYR A 145 -0.57 -15.18 -5.36
CA TYR A 145 -0.38 -15.36 -3.92
C TYR A 145 -1.69 -15.29 -3.14
N VAL A 146 -2.61 -14.39 -3.54
CA VAL A 146 -3.94 -14.32 -2.90
C VAL A 146 -4.70 -15.63 -3.02
N GLU A 147 -4.62 -16.33 -4.16
CA GLU A 147 -5.22 -17.66 -4.30
C GLU A 147 -4.62 -18.67 -3.30
N GLN A 148 -3.30 -18.67 -3.13
CA GLN A 148 -2.63 -19.54 -2.16
C GLN A 148 -3.03 -19.21 -0.72
N VAL A 149 -3.15 -17.92 -0.40
CA VAL A 149 -3.59 -17.42 0.91
C VAL A 149 -5.02 -17.85 1.22
N LEU A 150 -5.93 -17.73 0.25
CA LEU A 150 -7.32 -18.17 0.37
C LEU A 150 -7.43 -19.69 0.57
N GLU A 151 -6.60 -20.47 -0.12
CA GLU A 151 -6.56 -21.92 0.02
C GLU A 151 -5.94 -22.35 1.36
N ALA A 152 -4.95 -21.63 1.84
CA ALA A 152 -4.34 -21.87 3.14
C ALA A 152 -5.25 -21.50 4.31
N GLY A 153 -6.24 -20.61 4.11
CA GLY A 153 -7.15 -20.16 5.17
C GLY A 153 -6.60 -19.01 6.00
N CYS A 154 -5.78 -18.12 5.42
CA CYS A 154 -5.16 -17.00 6.12
C CYS A 154 -5.84 -15.67 5.79
N ALA A 155 -5.77 -14.70 6.71
CA ALA A 155 -6.07 -13.30 6.43
C ALA A 155 -4.98 -12.68 5.55
N PHE A 156 -5.32 -11.60 4.84
CA PHE A 156 -4.39 -10.94 3.94
C PHE A 156 -4.29 -9.44 4.20
N VAL A 157 -3.06 -8.94 4.31
CA VAL A 157 -2.76 -7.49 4.41
C VAL A 157 -1.96 -7.08 3.19
N ASN A 158 -2.62 -6.37 2.26
CA ASN A 158 -2.01 -5.92 1.02
C ASN A 158 -1.38 -4.54 1.18
N CYS A 159 -0.05 -4.45 1.07
CA CYS A 159 0.69 -3.19 1.24
C CYS A 159 1.09 -2.54 -0.09
N ILE A 160 0.75 -3.12 -1.23
CA ILE A 160 1.12 -2.62 -2.56
C ILE A 160 -0.11 -2.19 -3.36
N PRO A 161 0.05 -1.36 -4.40
CA PRO A 161 -1.07 -0.82 -5.19
C PRO A 161 -1.60 -1.81 -6.24
N VAL A 162 -1.77 -3.07 -5.87
CA VAL A 162 -2.54 -4.06 -6.63
C VAL A 162 -3.89 -4.19 -5.97
N PHE A 163 -4.98 -3.97 -6.72
CA PHE A 163 -6.31 -3.86 -6.14
C PHE A 163 -6.89 -5.25 -5.80
N ILE A 164 -6.90 -5.56 -4.51
CA ILE A 164 -7.47 -6.79 -3.94
C ILE A 164 -8.67 -6.43 -3.04
N ALA A 165 -8.44 -5.69 -1.95
CA ALA A 165 -9.51 -5.33 -1.03
C ALA A 165 -10.52 -4.35 -1.64
N ARG A 166 -10.09 -3.53 -2.61
CA ARG A 166 -10.95 -2.60 -3.35
C ARG A 166 -11.85 -3.31 -4.36
N GLU A 167 -11.41 -4.42 -4.96
CA GLU A 167 -12.12 -5.11 -6.04
C GLU A 167 -13.20 -6.06 -5.51
N LYS A 168 -14.44 -5.90 -5.98
CA LYS A 168 -15.59 -6.73 -5.58
C LYS A 168 -15.36 -8.23 -5.81
N TYR A 169 -14.67 -8.58 -6.90
CA TYR A 169 -14.32 -9.98 -7.20
C TYR A 169 -13.55 -10.63 -6.04
N TRP A 170 -12.50 -9.97 -5.56
CA TRP A 170 -11.70 -10.48 -4.46
C TRP A 170 -12.41 -10.41 -3.12
N GLN A 171 -13.17 -9.33 -2.85
CA GLN A 171 -14.00 -9.22 -1.63
C GLN A 171 -14.90 -10.43 -1.47
N GLN A 172 -15.66 -10.79 -2.52
CA GLN A 172 -16.56 -11.94 -2.53
C GLN A 172 -15.82 -13.27 -2.30
N ARG A 173 -14.59 -13.42 -2.80
CA ARG A 173 -13.78 -14.61 -2.58
C ARG A 173 -13.32 -14.74 -1.13
N PHE A 174 -12.87 -13.64 -0.51
CA PHE A 174 -12.56 -13.60 0.91
C PHE A 174 -13.81 -13.85 1.77
N GLU A 175 -14.95 -13.26 1.41
CA GLU A 175 -16.24 -13.50 2.07
C GLU A 175 -16.65 -14.97 2.01
N LYS A 176 -16.58 -15.58 0.83
CA LYS A 176 -16.91 -17.00 0.62
C LYS A 176 -16.02 -17.93 1.43
N ARG A 177 -14.75 -17.58 1.63
CA ARG A 177 -13.79 -18.35 2.42
C ARG A 177 -13.88 -18.05 3.92
N GLY A 178 -14.67 -17.07 4.34
CA GLY A 178 -14.78 -16.64 5.73
C GLY A 178 -13.55 -15.91 6.27
N LEU A 179 -12.76 -15.28 5.38
CA LEU A 179 -11.48 -14.67 5.71
C LEU A 179 -11.52 -13.16 5.56
N PRO A 180 -10.82 -12.39 6.42
CA PRO A 180 -10.71 -10.94 6.28
C PRO A 180 -9.54 -10.53 5.38
N VAL A 181 -9.69 -9.38 4.71
CA VAL A 181 -8.63 -8.71 3.94
C VAL A 181 -8.56 -7.23 4.31
N ILE A 182 -7.34 -6.69 4.43
CA ILE A 182 -7.04 -5.26 4.59
C ILE A 182 -6.18 -4.81 3.41
N GLY A 183 -6.63 -3.84 2.63
CA GLY A 183 -5.93 -3.35 1.41
C GLY A 183 -6.54 -2.04 0.91
N ASP A 184 -5.99 -1.40 -0.07
CA ASP A 184 -4.74 -1.71 -0.78
C ASP A 184 -3.82 -0.49 -0.71
N ASP A 185 -2.51 -0.69 -0.96
CA ASP A 185 -1.47 0.35 -0.94
C ASP A 185 -1.31 1.04 0.42
N ILE A 186 -0.22 0.75 1.12
CA ILE A 186 0.03 1.23 2.50
C ILE A 186 0.13 2.76 2.60
N LYS A 187 -0.58 3.35 3.55
CA LYS A 187 -0.32 4.72 4.02
C LYS A 187 0.80 4.68 5.08
N SER A 188 1.74 5.62 4.99
CA SER A 188 2.72 5.84 6.05
C SER A 188 2.08 6.64 7.22
N GLN A 189 2.76 6.75 8.36
CA GLN A 189 2.31 7.58 9.49
C GLN A 189 2.15 9.04 9.10
N VAL A 190 3.27 9.69 8.75
CA VAL A 190 3.31 11.02 8.16
C VAL A 190 4.08 10.90 6.86
N GLY A 191 3.38 10.76 5.75
CA GLY A 191 3.96 10.62 4.43
C GLY A 191 3.32 11.56 3.43
N ALA A 192 3.84 11.59 2.23
CA ALA A 192 3.39 12.50 1.17
C ALA A 192 1.87 12.49 0.96
N THR A 193 1.24 11.32 0.91
CA THR A 193 -0.20 11.20 0.67
C THR A 193 -1.02 11.76 1.83
N ILE A 194 -0.70 11.38 3.08
CA ILE A 194 -1.42 11.89 4.27
C ILE A 194 -1.28 13.40 4.37
N THR A 195 -0.08 13.91 4.20
CA THR A 195 0.17 15.35 4.29
C THR A 195 -0.60 16.12 3.20
N HIS A 196 -0.58 15.62 1.96
CA HIS A 196 -1.32 16.23 0.86
C HIS A 196 -2.85 16.21 1.11
N ARG A 197 -3.38 15.09 1.62
CA ARG A 197 -4.80 14.98 2.00
C ARG A 197 -5.19 15.98 3.08
N VAL A 198 -4.39 16.10 4.14
CA VAL A 198 -4.65 17.06 5.25
C VAL A 198 -4.62 18.50 4.75
N LEU A 199 -3.65 18.84 3.89
CA LEU A 199 -3.58 20.16 3.27
C LEU A 199 -4.77 20.42 2.35
N ALA A 200 -5.19 19.44 1.55
CA ALA A 200 -6.38 19.56 0.71
C ALA A 200 -7.66 19.76 1.56
N SER A 201 -7.81 19.00 2.66
CA SER A 201 -8.90 19.23 3.62
C SER A 201 -8.86 20.62 4.20
N LEU A 202 -7.69 21.12 4.60
CA LEU A 202 -7.54 22.48 5.12
C LEU A 202 -8.06 23.55 4.15
N PHE A 203 -7.72 23.42 2.86
CA PHE A 203 -8.21 24.36 1.83
C PHE A 203 -9.74 24.29 1.73
N VAL A 204 -10.29 23.08 1.61
CA VAL A 204 -11.74 22.85 1.50
C VAL A 204 -12.48 23.37 2.73
N ASP A 205 -12.00 23.02 3.94
CA ASP A 205 -12.63 23.40 5.22
C ASP A 205 -12.58 24.90 5.48
N ARG A 206 -11.62 25.60 4.87
CA ARG A 206 -11.48 27.07 4.94
C ARG A 206 -12.11 27.81 3.76
N GLY A 207 -12.82 27.09 2.86
CA GLY A 207 -13.50 27.67 1.71
C GLY A 207 -12.54 28.15 0.62
N VAL A 208 -11.32 27.67 0.58
CA VAL A 208 -10.36 27.95 -0.50
C VAL A 208 -10.60 26.93 -1.61
N ARG A 209 -10.85 27.39 -2.84
CA ARG A 209 -10.96 26.53 -4.00
C ARG A 209 -9.56 26.09 -4.41
N ILE A 210 -9.32 24.79 -4.49
CA ILE A 210 -8.09 24.22 -5.07
C ILE A 210 -8.25 24.27 -6.59
N ASP A 211 -7.36 24.95 -7.28
CA ASP A 211 -7.37 25.07 -8.73
C ASP A 211 -6.47 24.00 -9.35
N ARG A 212 -5.26 23.81 -8.81
CA ARG A 212 -4.33 22.78 -9.25
C ARG A 212 -3.38 22.34 -8.16
N THR A 213 -2.83 21.15 -8.31
CA THR A 213 -1.86 20.62 -7.34
C THR A 213 -0.91 19.59 -7.94
N TYR A 214 0.32 19.58 -7.43
CA TYR A 214 1.22 18.47 -7.70
C TYR A 214 1.88 17.92 -6.44
N GLN A 215 2.28 16.65 -6.51
CA GLN A 215 3.12 15.97 -5.55
C GLN A 215 4.23 15.21 -6.28
N LEU A 216 5.46 15.66 -6.18
CA LEU A 216 6.64 15.02 -6.72
C LEU A 216 7.32 14.21 -5.62
N ASN A 217 7.68 12.96 -5.92
CA ASN A 217 8.34 12.08 -4.95
C ASN A 217 9.61 11.49 -5.57
N PHE A 218 10.71 11.54 -4.84
CA PHE A 218 11.95 10.87 -5.20
C PHE A 218 12.60 10.24 -3.98
N GLY A 219 13.41 9.21 -4.20
CA GLY A 219 14.06 8.46 -3.13
C GLY A 219 15.14 7.54 -3.67
N GLY A 220 15.80 6.78 -2.80
CA GLY A 220 16.95 5.99 -3.17
C GLY A 220 16.81 4.48 -2.87
N ASN A 221 15.63 4.00 -2.55
CA ASN A 221 15.38 2.57 -2.35
C ASN A 221 14.98 1.85 -3.63
N THR A 222 14.86 0.54 -3.57
CA THR A 222 14.53 -0.31 -4.72
C THR A 222 13.13 -0.07 -5.28
N ASP A 223 12.18 0.47 -4.48
CA ASP A 223 10.85 0.84 -5.00
C ASP A 223 10.96 2.03 -5.96
N PHE A 224 11.76 3.05 -5.62
CA PHE A 224 12.02 4.18 -6.52
C PHE A 224 12.78 3.78 -7.77
N LEU A 225 13.77 2.88 -7.66
CA LEU A 225 14.44 2.33 -8.83
C LEU A 225 13.46 1.57 -9.75
N ASN A 226 12.60 0.74 -9.18
CA ASN A 226 11.57 0.01 -9.94
C ASN A 226 10.59 0.98 -10.62
N MET A 227 10.25 2.09 -9.98
CA MET A 227 9.32 3.09 -10.51
C MET A 227 9.85 3.92 -11.69
N LEU A 228 11.13 3.82 -12.03
CA LEU A 228 11.66 4.37 -13.30
C LEU A 228 11.05 3.66 -14.52
N GLU A 229 10.55 2.43 -14.36
CA GLU A 229 9.79 1.71 -15.37
C GLU A 229 8.32 2.14 -15.35
N ARG A 230 8.02 3.22 -16.07
CA ARG A 230 6.72 3.92 -16.03
C ARG A 230 5.54 3.04 -16.41
N GLU A 231 5.74 2.05 -17.27
CA GLU A 231 4.72 1.10 -17.71
C GLU A 231 4.16 0.23 -16.57
N ARG A 232 4.93 0.07 -15.49
CA ARG A 232 4.54 -0.70 -14.30
C ARG A 232 3.78 0.13 -13.24
N LEU A 233 3.53 1.42 -13.49
CA LEU A 233 3.03 2.37 -12.47
C LEU A 233 1.54 2.68 -12.58
N GLU A 234 0.82 2.10 -13.51
CA GLU A 234 -0.58 2.46 -13.78
C GLU A 234 -1.45 2.40 -12.51
N SER A 235 -1.44 1.25 -11.83
CA SER A 235 -2.19 1.07 -10.56
C SER A 235 -1.72 2.02 -9.45
N LYS A 236 -0.41 2.29 -9.38
CA LYS A 236 0.14 3.21 -8.35
C LYS A 236 -0.26 4.67 -8.62
N LYS A 237 -0.32 5.11 -9.88
CA LYS A 237 -0.79 6.45 -10.24
C LYS A 237 -2.26 6.61 -9.85
N ILE A 238 -3.11 5.65 -10.20
CA ILE A 238 -4.53 5.61 -9.83
C ILE A 238 -4.69 5.67 -8.30
N SER A 239 -3.97 4.82 -7.56
CA SER A 239 -4.04 4.76 -6.10
C SER A 239 -3.70 6.11 -5.45
N LYS A 240 -2.58 6.72 -5.82
CA LYS A 240 -2.11 7.97 -5.21
C LYS A 240 -2.98 9.17 -5.58
N THR A 241 -3.32 9.32 -6.86
CA THR A 241 -4.17 10.43 -7.34
C THR A 241 -5.54 10.34 -6.70
N GLY A 242 -6.19 9.15 -6.74
CA GLY A 242 -7.48 8.93 -6.12
C GLY A 242 -7.48 9.18 -4.61
N ALA A 243 -6.40 8.84 -3.90
CA ALA A 243 -6.29 9.13 -2.48
C ALA A 243 -6.35 10.63 -2.17
N VAL A 244 -5.71 11.49 -2.97
CA VAL A 244 -5.71 12.95 -2.78
C VAL A 244 -7.03 13.56 -3.26
N THR A 245 -7.46 13.24 -4.48
CA THR A 245 -8.66 13.85 -5.08
C THR A 245 -9.96 13.48 -4.37
N SER A 246 -9.97 12.33 -3.65
CA SER A 246 -11.16 11.91 -2.87
C SER A 246 -11.55 12.87 -1.75
N ILE A 247 -10.66 13.76 -1.30
CA ILE A 247 -10.93 14.77 -0.28
C ILE A 247 -11.56 16.04 -0.89
N ILE A 248 -11.31 16.29 -2.17
CA ILE A 248 -11.78 17.49 -2.87
C ILE A 248 -13.23 17.23 -3.32
N PRO A 249 -14.22 18.10 -2.93
CA PRO A 249 -15.63 17.86 -3.18
C PRO A 249 -16.09 18.15 -4.62
N TYR A 250 -15.19 18.62 -5.47
CA TYR A 250 -15.42 18.93 -6.88
C TYR A 250 -14.33 18.28 -7.76
N PRO A 251 -14.60 18.03 -9.05
CA PRO A 251 -13.59 17.46 -9.95
C PRO A 251 -12.52 18.51 -10.29
N LEU A 252 -11.27 18.07 -10.38
CA LEU A 252 -10.17 18.79 -11.01
C LEU A 252 -9.90 18.19 -12.38
N ALA A 253 -9.45 18.99 -13.34
CA ALA A 253 -9.02 18.48 -14.64
C ALA A 253 -7.80 17.58 -14.49
N GLU A 254 -7.60 16.63 -15.42
CA GLU A 254 -6.50 15.67 -15.32
C GLU A 254 -5.12 16.37 -15.38
N GLU A 255 -5.02 17.44 -16.17
CA GLU A 255 -3.83 18.28 -16.29
C GLU A 255 -3.53 19.13 -15.05
N ASP A 256 -4.52 19.39 -14.20
CA ASP A 256 -4.38 20.18 -12.98
C ASP A 256 -3.98 19.37 -11.76
N VAL A 257 -3.86 18.03 -11.90
CA VAL A 257 -3.47 17.13 -10.81
C VAL A 257 -2.32 16.23 -11.23
N HIS A 258 -1.16 16.41 -10.58
CA HIS A 258 -0.04 15.50 -10.78
C HIS A 258 0.44 14.89 -9.46
N VAL A 259 0.21 13.58 -9.24
CA VAL A 259 0.70 12.84 -8.07
C VAL A 259 1.49 11.62 -8.53
N GLY A 260 2.79 11.66 -8.40
CA GLY A 260 3.60 10.56 -8.92
C GLY A 260 4.97 10.41 -8.32
N PRO A 261 5.61 9.24 -8.57
CA PRO A 261 7.03 9.11 -8.45
C PRO A 261 7.69 9.97 -9.54
N SER A 262 8.75 10.68 -9.16
CA SER A 262 9.46 11.57 -10.08
C SER A 262 10.80 11.01 -10.49
N ASP A 263 11.66 10.60 -9.53
CA ASP A 263 13.02 10.16 -9.83
C ASP A 263 13.59 9.21 -8.76
N TYR A 264 14.77 8.64 -9.09
CA TYR A 264 15.57 7.77 -8.24
C TYR A 264 16.96 8.38 -8.00
N VAL A 265 17.31 8.57 -6.73
CA VAL A 265 18.60 9.13 -6.29
C VAL A 265 19.27 8.13 -5.34
N PRO A 266 20.23 7.30 -5.81
CA PRO A 266 20.76 6.15 -5.06
C PRO A 266 21.31 6.47 -3.68
N TRP A 267 22.02 7.59 -3.51
CA TRP A 267 22.64 7.97 -2.25
C TRP A 267 21.64 8.38 -1.15
N LEU A 268 20.36 8.61 -1.50
CA LEU A 268 19.31 8.82 -0.51
C LEU A 268 18.99 7.54 0.26
N LYS A 269 19.36 6.37 -0.25
CA LYS A 269 19.00 5.09 0.34
C LYS A 269 17.48 4.97 0.53
N ASP A 270 17.01 4.59 1.71
CA ASP A 270 15.56 4.48 2.01
C ASP A 270 14.91 5.82 2.42
N ARG A 271 15.61 6.94 2.27
CA ARG A 271 15.02 8.26 2.44
C ARG A 271 14.18 8.61 1.22
N LYS A 272 13.07 9.28 1.48
CA LYS A 272 12.12 9.77 0.49
C LYS A 272 11.86 11.23 0.72
N TRP A 273 11.97 11.98 -0.33
CA TRP A 273 11.61 13.38 -0.41
C TRP A 273 10.28 13.54 -1.16
N CYS A 274 9.48 14.49 -0.68
CA CYS A 274 8.25 14.87 -1.32
C CYS A 274 8.18 16.39 -1.43
N HIS A 275 7.84 16.88 -2.61
CA HIS A 275 7.48 18.29 -2.84
C HIS A 275 6.02 18.35 -3.20
N ILE A 276 5.24 19.11 -2.42
CA ILE A 276 3.82 19.38 -2.68
C ILE A 276 3.68 20.85 -2.98
N ARG A 277 2.96 21.19 -4.06
CA ARG A 277 2.45 22.53 -4.35
C ARG A 277 0.96 22.45 -4.55
N MET A 278 0.26 23.40 -3.96
CA MET A 278 -1.17 23.62 -4.13
C MET A 278 -1.40 25.06 -4.51
N GLU A 279 -2.15 25.28 -5.57
CA GLU A 279 -2.60 26.57 -6.01
C GLU A 279 -4.10 26.65 -5.87
N GLY A 280 -4.58 27.75 -5.31
CA GLY A 280 -5.99 27.92 -5.03
C GLY A 280 -6.43 29.38 -5.09
N THR A 281 -7.75 29.55 -5.06
CA THR A 281 -8.42 30.83 -5.11
C THR A 281 -9.15 31.11 -3.80
N THR A 282 -8.91 32.27 -3.21
CA THR A 282 -9.54 32.77 -1.99
C THR A 282 -10.60 33.82 -2.29
N PHE A 283 -11.09 34.48 -1.24
CA PHE A 283 -12.07 35.59 -1.35
C PHE A 283 -11.57 36.70 -2.30
N GLY A 284 -12.45 37.16 -3.19
CA GLY A 284 -12.14 38.19 -4.19
C GLY A 284 -11.29 37.69 -5.35
N ASP A 285 -11.31 36.37 -5.61
CA ASP A 285 -10.51 35.69 -6.64
C ASP A 285 -8.99 35.89 -6.49
N VAL A 286 -8.55 36.18 -5.25
CA VAL A 286 -7.13 36.35 -4.94
C VAL A 286 -6.43 35.01 -4.90
N PRO A 287 -5.28 34.81 -5.60
CA PRO A 287 -4.55 33.54 -5.60
C PRO A 287 -3.90 33.27 -4.24
N LEU A 288 -3.88 31.99 -3.87
CA LEU A 288 -3.16 31.46 -2.71
C LEU A 288 -2.31 30.29 -3.16
N ASN A 289 -1.03 30.32 -2.85
CA ASN A 289 -0.11 29.24 -3.16
C ASN A 289 0.52 28.69 -1.88
N LEU A 290 0.61 27.37 -1.79
CA LEU A 290 1.29 26.65 -0.73
C LEU A 290 2.34 25.73 -1.31
N GLU A 291 3.54 25.78 -0.77
CA GLU A 291 4.61 24.82 -1.07
C GLU A 291 5.09 24.14 0.21
N MET A 292 5.36 22.84 0.11
CA MET A 292 5.86 22.07 1.22
C MET A 292 6.88 21.05 0.76
N LYS A 293 7.93 20.88 1.56
CA LYS A 293 8.91 19.80 1.46
C LYS A 293 8.78 18.87 2.66
N LEU A 294 8.84 17.55 2.41
CA LEU A 294 8.85 16.53 3.44
C LEU A 294 9.98 15.54 3.16
N GLU A 295 10.80 15.25 4.16
CA GLU A 295 11.75 14.13 4.13
C GLU A 295 11.37 13.10 5.19
N VAL A 296 11.37 11.82 4.82
CA VAL A 296 11.12 10.70 5.72
C VAL A 296 12.03 9.52 5.41
N TRP A 297 12.29 8.66 6.40
CA TRP A 297 12.71 7.29 6.16
C TRP A 297 11.47 6.48 5.78
N ASP A 298 11.36 6.05 4.53
CA ASP A 298 10.11 5.55 3.94
C ASP A 298 9.63 4.26 4.63
N SER A 299 10.49 3.28 4.80
CA SER A 299 10.12 1.98 5.36
C SER A 299 9.80 2.01 6.86
N PRO A 300 10.62 2.63 7.74
CA PRO A 300 10.27 2.78 9.15
C PRO A 300 8.96 3.55 9.36
N ASN A 301 8.69 4.54 8.51
CA ASN A 301 7.48 5.36 8.58
C ASN A 301 6.18 4.58 8.26
N SER A 302 6.29 3.37 7.72
CA SER A 302 5.14 2.49 7.43
C SER A 302 5.06 1.27 8.36
N ALA A 303 6.14 0.92 9.05
CA ALA A 303 6.23 -0.33 9.80
C ALA A 303 5.19 -0.44 10.92
N GLY A 304 5.03 0.62 11.73
CA GLY A 304 4.02 0.65 12.79
C GLY A 304 2.60 0.50 12.28
N VAL A 305 2.30 1.14 11.14
CA VAL A 305 0.98 1.02 10.48
C VAL A 305 0.68 -0.42 10.07
N VAL A 306 1.69 -1.16 9.59
CA VAL A 306 1.49 -2.58 9.23
C VAL A 306 1.36 -3.47 10.45
N ILE A 307 2.09 -3.18 11.56
CA ILE A 307 1.91 -3.88 12.83
C ILE A 307 0.45 -3.76 13.32
N ASP A 308 -0.13 -2.56 13.23
CA ASP A 308 -1.53 -2.34 13.60
C ASP A 308 -2.50 -3.03 12.64
N ALA A 309 -2.25 -2.97 11.33
CA ALA A 309 -3.06 -3.63 10.32
C ALA A 309 -3.08 -5.17 10.50
N VAL A 310 -1.93 -5.77 10.80
CA VAL A 310 -1.80 -7.22 11.08
C VAL A 310 -2.62 -7.61 12.31
N ARG A 311 -2.55 -6.83 13.40
CA ARG A 311 -3.34 -7.08 14.61
C ARG A 311 -4.84 -6.88 14.35
N CYS A 312 -5.23 -5.89 13.54
CA CYS A 312 -6.62 -5.72 13.11
C CYS A 312 -7.10 -6.90 12.25
N ALA A 313 -6.27 -7.43 11.35
CA ALA A 313 -6.61 -8.59 10.55
C ALA A 313 -6.84 -9.84 11.44
N LYS A 314 -5.98 -10.04 12.45
CA LYS A 314 -6.15 -11.11 13.44
C LYS A 314 -7.43 -10.94 14.26
N LEU A 315 -7.74 -9.72 14.73
CA LEU A 315 -9.01 -9.42 15.38
C LEU A 315 -10.21 -9.75 14.49
N GLY A 316 -10.09 -9.47 13.18
CA GLY A 316 -11.10 -9.84 12.19
C GLY A 316 -11.32 -11.35 12.12
N LEU A 317 -10.22 -12.14 12.07
CA LEU A 317 -10.28 -13.61 12.11
C LEU A 317 -10.96 -14.12 13.38
N ASP A 318 -10.52 -13.65 14.55
CA ASP A 318 -11.03 -14.12 15.85
C ASP A 318 -12.53 -13.80 16.05
N ARG A 319 -12.99 -12.75 15.40
CA ARG A 319 -14.39 -12.31 15.43
C ARG A 319 -15.25 -12.91 14.32
N GLY A 320 -14.67 -13.78 13.46
CA GLY A 320 -15.37 -14.37 12.31
C GLY A 320 -15.79 -13.35 11.26
N LEU A 321 -15.11 -12.20 11.19
CA LEU A 321 -15.35 -11.19 10.16
C LEU A 321 -14.74 -11.65 8.83
N LYS A 322 -15.40 -11.33 7.74
CA LYS A 322 -15.05 -11.81 6.40
C LYS A 322 -15.13 -10.72 5.36
N GLY A 323 -14.38 -10.88 4.26
CA GLY A 323 -14.29 -9.88 3.21
C GLY A 323 -13.38 -8.71 3.60
N ALA A 324 -13.57 -7.58 2.97
CA ALA A 324 -12.77 -6.40 3.21
C ALA A 324 -13.14 -5.71 4.53
N LEU A 325 -12.17 -5.56 5.42
CA LEU A 325 -12.33 -4.81 6.67
C LEU A 325 -12.27 -3.30 6.35
N VAL A 326 -13.43 -2.67 6.17
CA VAL A 326 -13.54 -1.28 5.69
C VAL A 326 -12.81 -0.29 6.60
N ALA A 327 -13.06 -0.31 7.91
CA ALA A 327 -12.48 0.65 8.86
C ALA A 327 -10.94 0.60 8.87
N PRO A 328 -10.28 -0.56 9.13
CA PRO A 328 -8.83 -0.65 9.07
C PRO A 328 -8.27 -0.31 7.67
N SER A 329 -8.95 -0.74 6.59
CA SER A 329 -8.50 -0.42 5.24
C SER A 329 -8.54 1.09 4.96
N ALA A 330 -9.60 1.78 5.34
CA ALA A 330 -9.70 3.23 5.16
C ALA A 330 -8.61 4.00 5.92
N TYR A 331 -8.25 3.56 7.12
CA TYR A 331 -7.22 4.23 7.90
C TYR A 331 -5.80 3.88 7.45
N PHE A 332 -5.51 2.61 7.18
CA PHE A 332 -4.15 2.14 6.90
C PHE A 332 -3.76 2.13 5.42
N LYS A 333 -4.70 2.30 4.48
CA LYS A 333 -4.45 2.10 3.04
C LYS A 333 -4.89 3.29 2.19
N LYS A 334 -4.20 3.51 1.06
CA LYS A 334 -4.48 4.61 0.11
C LYS A 334 -5.67 4.30 -0.80
N SER A 335 -5.88 3.02 -1.12
CA SER A 335 -6.96 2.54 -1.98
C SER A 335 -7.85 1.54 -1.23
N PRO A 336 -8.53 1.96 -0.16
CA PRO A 336 -9.46 1.10 0.56
C PRO A 336 -10.72 0.82 -0.28
N PRO A 337 -11.55 -0.17 0.12
CA PRO A 337 -12.86 -0.41 -0.49
C PRO A 337 -13.77 0.83 -0.48
N VAL A 338 -13.69 1.61 0.61
CA VAL A 338 -14.42 2.88 0.79
C VAL A 338 -13.46 3.92 1.33
N GLN A 339 -13.41 5.07 0.66
CA GLN A 339 -12.62 6.21 1.12
C GLN A 339 -13.37 7.00 2.19
N HIS A 340 -12.65 7.37 3.25
CA HIS A 340 -13.13 8.25 4.32
C HIS A 340 -12.08 9.34 4.62
N PRO A 341 -12.49 10.49 5.18
CA PRO A 341 -11.55 11.42 5.82
C PRO A 341 -10.70 10.70 6.86
N ASP A 342 -9.46 11.11 7.05
CA ASP A 342 -8.50 10.33 7.85
C ASP A 342 -8.83 10.33 9.36
N ASP A 343 -9.43 11.40 9.88
CA ASP A 343 -9.97 11.50 11.24
C ASP A 343 -11.12 10.51 11.45
N VAL A 344 -12.08 10.49 10.52
CA VAL A 344 -13.21 9.55 10.52
C VAL A 344 -12.72 8.11 10.42
N ALA A 345 -11.79 7.82 9.50
CA ALA A 345 -11.22 6.48 9.34
C ALA A 345 -10.51 6.01 10.62
N ARG A 346 -9.84 6.92 11.34
CA ARG A 346 -9.23 6.65 12.63
C ARG A 346 -10.28 6.29 13.68
N GLU A 347 -11.33 7.10 13.83
CA GLU A 347 -12.42 6.83 14.78
C GLU A 347 -13.10 5.48 14.51
N MET A 348 -13.37 5.18 13.23
CA MET A 348 -13.92 3.89 12.80
C MET A 348 -13.01 2.71 13.19
N THR A 349 -11.68 2.90 13.05
CA THR A 349 -10.70 1.87 13.40
C THR A 349 -10.61 1.69 14.91
N GLU A 350 -10.64 2.76 15.69
CA GLU A 350 -10.72 2.71 17.15
C GLU A 350 -11.99 1.98 17.64
N GLU A 351 -13.13 2.22 16.99
CA GLU A 351 -14.36 1.50 17.29
C GLU A 351 -14.23 0.01 16.91
N PHE A 352 -13.67 -0.28 15.73
CA PHE A 352 -13.39 -1.65 15.32
C PHE A 352 -12.52 -2.40 16.33
N ILE A 353 -11.49 -1.74 16.88
CA ILE A 353 -10.61 -2.34 17.90
C ILE A 353 -11.40 -2.66 19.18
N ARG A 354 -12.26 -1.75 19.64
CA ARG A 354 -12.99 -1.84 20.89
C ARG A 354 -14.22 -2.76 20.84
N THR A 355 -14.91 -2.84 19.72
CA THR A 355 -16.24 -3.44 19.64
C THR A 355 -16.43 -4.41 18.48
N TYR A 356 -17.40 -5.29 18.63
CA TYR A 356 -17.85 -6.24 17.60
C TYR A 356 -18.69 -5.62 16.46
N GLY A 357 -18.98 -4.30 16.48
CA GLY A 357 -20.09 -3.76 15.70
C GLY A 357 -19.76 -2.67 14.69
N HIS A 358 -20.14 -2.90 13.45
CA HIS A 358 -20.14 -1.91 12.35
C HIS A 358 -21.22 -0.82 12.48
N GLY A 359 -21.98 -0.74 13.58
CA GLY A 359 -23.28 -0.08 13.59
C GLY A 359 -23.34 1.38 14.03
N ARG A 360 -22.46 1.85 14.91
CA ARG A 360 -22.60 3.19 15.52
C ARG A 360 -22.06 4.32 14.67
N ILE A 361 -20.90 4.14 14.04
CA ILE A 361 -20.27 5.22 13.27
C ILE A 361 -20.92 5.38 11.90
N ALA A 362 -21.36 4.31 11.24
CA ALA A 362 -22.13 4.44 10.00
C ALA A 362 -23.40 5.31 10.21
N ARG A 363 -24.05 5.23 11.38
CA ARG A 363 -25.15 6.15 11.75
C ARG A 363 -24.67 7.59 11.95
N LYS A 364 -23.58 7.80 12.70
CA LYS A 364 -23.00 9.15 12.91
C LYS A 364 -22.52 9.80 11.62
N LEU A 365 -21.99 9.04 10.65
CA LEU A 365 -21.58 9.54 9.36
C LEU A 365 -22.78 9.97 8.51
N ALA A 366 -23.84 9.17 8.50
CA ALA A 366 -25.09 9.52 7.85
C ALA A 366 -25.71 10.80 8.46
N GLU A 367 -25.64 10.93 9.79
CA GLU A 367 -26.10 12.11 10.53
C GLU A 367 -25.26 13.37 10.24
N ARG A 368 -23.97 13.24 9.93
CA ARG A 368 -23.08 14.35 9.56
C ARG A 368 -23.10 14.67 8.06
N GLY A 369 -23.95 14.00 7.28
CA GLY A 369 -24.05 14.22 5.82
C GLY A 369 -22.79 13.88 5.03
N VAL A 370 -21.87 13.09 5.61
CA VAL A 370 -20.66 12.63 4.92
C VAL A 370 -21.04 11.42 4.07
N PRO A 371 -21.16 11.56 2.74
CA PRO A 371 -21.48 10.41 1.89
C PRO A 371 -20.34 9.41 1.92
N ALA A 372 -20.64 8.15 2.18
CA ALA A 372 -19.70 7.05 1.90
C ALA A 372 -19.45 7.03 0.39
N ARG A 373 -18.31 7.53 -0.05
CA ARG A 373 -17.92 7.43 -1.45
C ARG A 373 -17.34 6.04 -1.70
N THR A 374 -18.15 5.18 -2.27
CA THR A 374 -17.64 3.97 -2.94
C THR A 374 -16.73 4.41 -4.07
N ALA A 375 -15.60 3.72 -4.27
CA ALA A 375 -14.78 3.91 -5.46
C ALA A 375 -15.70 3.84 -6.69
N ALA A 376 -15.67 4.88 -7.54
CA ALA A 376 -16.56 4.94 -8.69
C ALA A 376 -16.36 3.71 -9.59
N PRO A 377 -17.42 3.06 -10.08
CA PRO A 377 -17.30 2.02 -11.08
C PRO A 377 -16.81 2.70 -12.36
N GLY A 378 -15.54 2.49 -12.72
CA GLY A 378 -14.94 3.08 -13.91
C GLY A 378 -13.44 3.38 -13.80
N ASP A 379 -12.88 3.43 -12.59
CA ASP A 379 -11.45 3.68 -12.36
C ASP A 379 -10.55 2.42 -12.49
N GLY A 380 -11.07 1.35 -13.07
CA GLY A 380 -10.30 0.15 -13.43
C GLY A 380 -9.66 0.31 -14.82
N PRO A 381 -8.52 -0.35 -15.08
CA PRO A 381 -7.93 -0.34 -16.41
C PRO A 381 -8.95 -0.89 -17.43
N PRO A 382 -9.07 -0.29 -18.63
CA PRO A 382 -10.02 -0.74 -19.63
C PRO A 382 -9.76 -2.20 -19.97
N ALA A 383 -10.86 -2.98 -20.14
CA ALA A 383 -10.79 -4.38 -20.49
C ALA A 383 -9.92 -4.59 -21.75
N ALA A 384 -9.24 -5.73 -21.86
CA ALA A 384 -8.27 -6.01 -22.94
C ALA A 384 -8.84 -5.81 -24.35
N ALA A 385 -10.17 -5.94 -24.52
CA ALA A 385 -10.88 -5.67 -25.78
C ALA A 385 -10.86 -4.17 -26.16
N ASP A 386 -10.96 -3.27 -25.17
CA ASP A 386 -10.97 -1.83 -25.38
C ASP A 386 -9.56 -1.29 -25.71
N ARG A 387 -8.52 -1.92 -25.16
CA ARG A 387 -7.12 -1.62 -25.51
C ARG A 387 -6.80 -1.90 -26.97
N ARG A 388 -7.35 -3.00 -27.55
CA ARG A 388 -7.19 -3.32 -28.99
C ARG A 388 -7.93 -2.33 -29.88
N ALA A 389 -9.11 -1.87 -29.48
CA ALA A 389 -9.88 -0.87 -30.20
C ALA A 389 -9.19 0.50 -30.21
N ARG A 390 -8.68 0.97 -29.06
CA ARG A 390 -7.91 2.23 -28.94
C ARG A 390 -6.58 2.19 -29.69
N ALA A 391 -5.83 1.10 -29.63
CA ALA A 391 -4.60 0.92 -30.40
C ALA A 391 -4.85 0.91 -31.91
N LYS A 392 -5.99 0.35 -32.36
CA LYS A 392 -6.41 0.38 -33.77
C LYS A 392 -6.81 1.78 -34.23
N ALA A 393 -7.51 2.53 -33.37
CA ALA A 393 -7.89 3.94 -33.63
C ALA A 393 -6.68 4.87 -33.69
N MET A 394 -5.69 4.73 -32.79
CA MET A 394 -4.43 5.51 -32.83
C MET A 394 -3.60 5.22 -34.07
N ARG A 395 -3.53 3.97 -34.54
CA ARG A 395 -2.83 3.61 -35.79
C ARG A 395 -3.55 4.17 -37.03
N ALA A 396 -4.88 4.26 -36.99
CA ALA A 396 -5.66 4.88 -38.07
C ALA A 396 -5.46 6.41 -38.11
N ALA A 397 -5.44 7.09 -36.97
CA ALA A 397 -5.19 8.53 -36.87
C ALA A 397 -3.76 8.93 -37.28
N GLY A 398 -2.75 8.09 -36.96
CA GLY A 398 -1.36 8.29 -37.39
C GLY A 398 -1.16 8.21 -38.91
N ARG A 399 -1.89 7.31 -39.60
CA ARG A 399 -1.82 7.19 -41.07
C ARG A 399 -2.51 8.36 -41.77
N GLY A 400 -3.57 8.95 -41.19
CA GLY A 400 -4.23 10.14 -41.75
C GLY A 400 -3.39 11.42 -41.68
N ARG A 401 -2.53 11.57 -40.68
CA ARG A 401 -1.58 12.71 -40.58
C ARG A 401 -0.40 12.59 -41.57
N ALA A 402 0.14 11.39 -41.80
CA ALA A 402 1.19 11.16 -42.78
C ALA A 402 0.70 11.41 -44.21
N ALA A 403 -0.53 11.08 -44.55
CA ALA A 403 -1.12 11.33 -45.86
C ALA A 403 -1.35 12.84 -46.16
N ARG A 404 -1.70 13.65 -45.13
CA ARG A 404 -1.87 15.11 -45.27
C ARG A 404 -0.55 15.88 -45.36
N ALA A 405 0.53 15.37 -44.73
CA ALA A 405 1.86 16.01 -44.84
C ALA A 405 2.54 15.76 -46.18
N GLY A 406 2.18 14.69 -46.92
CA GLY A 406 2.66 14.41 -48.27
C GLY A 406 1.97 15.20 -49.38
N ALA A 407 0.74 15.70 -49.13
CA ALA A 407 -0.02 16.49 -50.13
C ALA A 407 0.29 17.99 -50.13
N ALA A 408 1.05 18.51 -49.14
CA ALA A 408 1.46 19.91 -49.05
C ALA A 408 2.86 20.19 -49.61
N ARG A 409 3.49 19.22 -50.24
CA ARG A 409 4.83 19.35 -50.89
C ARG A 409 4.83 18.89 -52.36
N ARG A 410 3.75 19.20 -53.11
CA ARG A 410 3.76 19.17 -54.56
C ARG A 410 3.16 20.46 -55.09
#